data_6e8e81fb5ce5c6de5091811f2f1b510f
#
_entry.id   6e8e81fb5ce5c6de5091811f2f1b510f
#
_cell.length_a   1.000
_cell.length_b   1.000
_cell.length_c   1.000
_cell.angle_alpha   90.00
_cell.angle_beta   90.00
_cell.angle_gamma   90.00
#
_symmetry.space_group_name_H-M   'P 1'
#
loop_
_entity.id
_entity.type
_entity.pdbx_description
1 polymer ?
#
loop_
_entity_poly.entity_id
_entity_poly.type
_entity_poly.pdbx_seq_one_letter_code
_entity_poly.pdbx_strand_id
1 'polypeptide(L)'
;MSGKPDTADELYQRLMQMQEEAFRDGRFEVCFHLLAAAVHAAEELKSVALLEELGALANSRQEELDRKEPAHTISTAAAHGRGNSALFATLATTANATRARIAADPTFGRIRQRTEGQTN
;
A
#
# COMPACT_ATOMS: atom_id res chain seq x y z
N MET A 1 -7.84 -27.66 -4.94
CA MET A 1 -7.25 -27.28 -4.80
C MET A 1 -6.60 -27.06 -3.97
N SER A 2 -6.46 -26.92 -3.57
CA SER A 2 -6.09 -26.55 -2.93
C SER A 2 -5.11 -26.81 -2.11
N GLY A 3 -4.53 -27.17 -1.63
CA GLY A 3 -3.39 -27.39 -0.79
C GLY A 3 -2.16 -26.57 -1.08
N LYS A 4 -2.20 -25.74 -2.07
CA LYS A 4 -1.09 -24.86 -2.36
C LYS A 4 -1.09 -23.66 -1.44
N PRO A 5 0.09 -23.24 -0.94
CA PRO A 5 0.17 -21.96 -0.23
C PRO A 5 -0.22 -20.83 -1.17
N ASP A 6 -0.77 -19.77 -0.59
CA ASP A 6 -1.08 -18.58 -1.35
C ASP A 6 0.19 -18.01 -1.97
N THR A 7 0.09 -17.58 -3.22
CA THR A 7 1.16 -16.81 -3.84
C THR A 7 1.14 -15.39 -3.28
N ALA A 8 2.22 -14.64 -3.51
CA ALA A 8 2.26 -13.24 -3.09
C ALA A 8 1.14 -12.44 -3.75
N ASP A 9 0.79 -12.79 -5.00
CA ASP A 9 -0.30 -12.12 -5.69
C ASP A 9 -1.65 -12.39 -5.04
N GLU A 10 -1.91 -13.66 -4.70
CA GLU A 10 -3.14 -14.02 -4.02
C GLU A 10 -3.23 -13.36 -2.65
N LEU A 11 -2.11 -13.34 -1.92
CA LEU A 11 -2.06 -12.70 -0.62
C LEU A 11 -2.36 -11.21 -0.76
N TYR A 12 -1.76 -10.56 -1.76
CA TYR A 12 -2.01 -9.14 -2.01
C TYR A 12 -3.50 -8.89 -2.21
N GLN A 13 -4.16 -9.69 -3.05
CA GLN A 13 -5.58 -9.51 -3.33
C GLN A 13 -6.43 -9.67 -2.09
N ARG A 14 -6.09 -10.66 -1.25
CA ARG A 14 -6.85 -10.89 -0.03
C ARG A 14 -6.65 -9.75 0.97
N LEU A 15 -5.43 -9.24 1.07
CA LEU A 15 -5.15 -8.11 1.95
C LEU A 15 -5.92 -6.87 1.50
N MET A 16 -5.99 -6.64 0.19
CA MET A 16 -6.72 -5.50 -0.33
C MET A 16 -8.21 -5.59 -0.04
N GLN A 17 -8.77 -6.78 -0.13
CA GLN A 17 -10.16 -6.99 0.19
C GLN A 17 -10.43 -6.77 1.69
N MET A 18 -9.55 -7.29 2.53
CA MET A 18 -9.71 -7.16 3.98
C MET A 18 -9.56 -5.71 4.45
N GLN A 19 -8.61 -4.97 3.87
CA GLN A 19 -8.42 -3.58 4.27
C GLN A 19 -9.64 -2.73 3.93
N GLU A 20 -10.27 -3.00 2.79
CA GLU A 20 -11.47 -2.27 2.41
C GLU A 20 -12.60 -2.52 3.38
N GLU A 21 -12.80 -3.78 3.76
CA GLU A 21 -13.81 -4.12 4.75
C GLU A 21 -13.53 -3.47 6.09
N ALA A 22 -12.27 -3.49 6.52
CA ALA A 22 -11.89 -2.88 7.79
C ALA A 22 -12.16 -1.39 7.77
N PHE A 23 -11.81 -0.71 6.69
CA PHE A 23 -12.03 0.73 6.59
C PHE A 23 -13.52 1.06 6.63
N ARG A 24 -14.32 0.30 5.90
CA ARG A 24 -15.76 0.50 5.83
C ARG A 24 -16.40 0.32 7.20
N ASP A 25 -15.87 -0.61 8.00
CA ASP A 25 -16.40 -0.90 9.33
C ASP A 25 -15.84 0.05 10.40
N GLY A 26 -15.05 1.06 10.02
CA GLY A 26 -14.49 1.99 10.96
C GLY A 26 -13.29 1.47 11.72
N ARG A 27 -12.71 0.35 11.29
CA ARG A 27 -11.54 -0.25 11.94
C ARG A 27 -10.29 0.30 11.25
N PHE A 28 -10.01 1.58 11.50
CA PHE A 28 -9.00 2.31 10.74
C PHE A 28 -7.59 1.82 10.99
N GLU A 29 -7.27 1.47 12.24
CA GLU A 29 -5.93 0.97 12.54
C GLU A 29 -5.71 -0.41 11.94
N VAL A 30 -6.74 -1.26 11.96
CA VAL A 30 -6.67 -2.57 11.31
C VAL A 30 -6.45 -2.39 9.81
N CYS A 31 -7.19 -1.46 9.21
CA CYS A 31 -7.02 -1.15 7.80
C CYS A 31 -5.59 -0.72 7.50
N PHE A 32 -5.02 0.15 8.33
CA PHE A 32 -3.64 0.59 8.15
C PHE A 32 -2.67 -0.58 8.14
N HIS A 33 -2.80 -1.49 9.11
CA HIS A 33 -1.88 -2.63 9.19
C HIS A 33 -2.04 -3.58 8.01
N LEU A 34 -3.27 -3.74 7.53
CA LEU A 34 -3.49 -4.58 6.35
C LEU A 34 -2.87 -3.96 5.11
N LEU A 35 -2.97 -2.63 4.98
CA LEU A 35 -2.33 -1.95 3.87
C LEU A 35 -0.80 -2.02 3.96
N ALA A 36 -0.26 -1.93 5.17
CA ALA A 36 1.18 -2.08 5.37
C ALA A 36 1.64 -3.47 4.93
N ALA A 37 0.86 -4.50 5.28
CA ALA A 37 1.15 -5.86 4.81
C ALA A 37 1.08 -5.95 3.30
N ALA A 38 0.13 -5.25 2.68
CA ALA A 38 0.00 -5.25 1.22
C ALA A 38 1.22 -4.62 0.56
N VAL A 39 1.81 -3.58 1.18
CA VAL A 39 3.04 -2.99 0.66
C VAL A 39 4.15 -4.04 0.61
N HIS A 40 4.28 -4.84 1.66
CA HIS A 40 5.29 -5.90 1.68
C HIS A 40 5.02 -6.96 0.60
N ALA A 41 3.75 -7.33 0.41
CA ALA A 41 3.41 -8.29 -0.64
C ALA A 41 3.73 -7.74 -2.03
N ALA A 42 3.42 -6.46 -2.25
CA ALA A 42 3.74 -5.82 -3.52
C ALA A 42 5.24 -5.73 -3.75
N GLU A 43 6.00 -5.53 -2.67
CA GLU A 43 7.45 -5.50 -2.75
C GLU A 43 8.01 -6.87 -3.14
N GLU A 44 7.45 -7.95 -2.57
CA GLU A 44 7.84 -9.30 -2.98
C GLU A 44 7.61 -9.53 -4.46
N LEU A 45 6.51 -8.97 -4.98
CA LEU A 45 6.17 -9.08 -6.40
C LEU A 45 6.99 -8.14 -7.27
N LYS A 46 7.74 -7.21 -6.66
CA LYS A 46 8.49 -6.17 -7.36
C LYS A 46 7.60 -5.40 -8.31
N SER A 47 6.36 -5.13 -7.89
CA SER A 47 5.36 -4.51 -8.74
C SER A 47 5.31 -3.01 -8.50
N VAL A 48 5.88 -2.26 -9.42
CA VAL A 48 5.81 -0.80 -9.39
C VAL A 48 4.35 -0.34 -9.45
N ALA A 49 3.55 -0.99 -10.29
CA ALA A 49 2.16 -0.61 -10.47
C ALA A 49 1.35 -0.77 -9.18
N LEU A 50 1.53 -1.90 -8.47
CA LEU A 50 0.82 -2.13 -7.23
C LEU A 50 1.26 -1.14 -6.14
N LEU A 51 2.55 -0.82 -6.10
CA LEU A 51 3.04 0.14 -5.12
C LEU A 51 2.52 1.55 -5.38
N GLU A 52 2.38 1.94 -6.65
CA GLU A 52 1.75 3.21 -6.99
C GLU A 52 0.29 3.24 -6.53
N GLU A 53 -0.41 2.15 -6.78
CA GLU A 53 -1.81 2.02 -6.38
C GLU A 53 -1.96 2.14 -4.87
N LEU A 54 -1.06 1.47 -4.13
CA LEU A 54 -1.09 1.51 -2.68
C LEU A 54 -0.80 2.91 -2.13
N GLY A 55 0.16 3.61 -2.74
CA GLY A 55 0.46 4.98 -2.33
C GLY A 55 -0.75 5.89 -2.50
N ALA A 56 -1.42 5.79 -3.65
CA ALA A 56 -2.61 6.59 -3.91
C ALA A 56 -3.75 6.21 -2.96
N LEU A 57 -3.93 4.93 -2.71
CA LEU A 57 -4.98 4.46 -1.83
C LEU A 57 -4.74 4.93 -0.39
N ALA A 58 -3.51 4.84 0.09
CA ALA A 58 -3.20 5.26 1.46
C ALA A 58 -3.49 6.74 1.65
N ASN A 59 -3.13 7.57 0.67
CA ASN A 59 -3.46 9.00 0.72
C ASN A 59 -4.97 9.22 0.72
N SER A 60 -5.68 8.48 -0.10
CA SER A 60 -7.14 8.58 -0.17
C SER A 60 -7.79 8.20 1.16
N ARG A 61 -7.27 7.13 1.81
CA ARG A 61 -7.77 6.72 3.12
C ARG A 61 -7.56 7.80 4.16
N GLN A 62 -6.38 8.45 4.14
CA GLN A 62 -6.11 9.52 5.09
C GLN A 62 -7.06 10.70 4.88
N GLU A 63 -7.29 11.08 3.64
CA GLU A 63 -8.20 12.18 3.34
C GLU A 63 -9.62 11.87 3.79
N GLU A 64 -10.06 10.66 3.54
CA GLU A 64 -11.41 10.27 3.93
C GLU A 64 -11.57 10.21 5.44
N LEU A 65 -10.57 9.67 6.13
CA LEU A 65 -10.58 9.62 7.58
C LEU A 65 -10.61 11.04 8.17
N ASP A 66 -9.77 11.93 7.65
CA ASP A 66 -9.72 13.30 8.13
C ASP A 66 -11.04 14.02 7.94
N ARG A 67 -11.74 13.74 6.85
CA ARG A 67 -13.02 14.35 6.56
C ARG A 67 -14.12 13.82 7.47
N LYS A 68 -14.13 12.50 7.70
CA LYS A 68 -15.20 11.85 8.45
C LYS A 68 -14.98 11.83 9.94
N GLU A 69 -13.71 11.70 10.37
CA GLU A 69 -13.38 11.48 11.77
C GLU A 69 -12.15 12.31 12.15
N PRO A 70 -12.25 13.66 12.07
CA PRO A 70 -11.07 14.50 12.31
C PRO A 70 -10.52 14.38 13.75
N ALA A 71 -11.34 13.91 14.69
CA ALA A 71 -10.89 13.73 16.07
C ALA A 71 -10.30 12.35 16.33
N HIS A 72 -10.31 11.45 15.34
CA HIS A 72 -9.76 10.11 15.51
C HIS A 72 -8.25 10.17 15.79
N THR A 73 -7.76 9.23 16.60
CA THR A 73 -6.37 9.26 17.04
C THR A 73 -5.37 9.21 15.90
N ILE A 74 -5.74 8.64 14.75
CA ILE A 74 -4.84 8.54 13.60
C ILE A 74 -5.18 9.55 12.50
N SER A 75 -6.02 10.54 12.80
CA SER A 75 -6.26 11.63 11.87
C SER A 75 -5.01 12.51 11.75
N THR A 76 -4.96 13.31 10.67
CA THR A 76 -3.85 14.22 10.47
C THR A 76 -3.75 15.23 11.63
N ALA A 77 -4.90 15.78 12.05
CA ALA A 77 -4.90 16.77 13.13
C ALA A 77 -4.38 16.16 14.44
N ALA A 78 -4.85 14.95 14.78
CA ALA A 78 -4.42 14.29 16.01
C ALA A 78 -2.92 13.94 15.96
N ALA A 79 -2.45 13.45 14.81
CA ALA A 79 -1.04 13.13 14.65
C ALA A 79 -0.16 14.35 14.77
N HIS A 80 -0.55 15.46 14.12
CA HIS A 80 0.20 16.70 14.18
C HIS A 80 0.20 17.27 15.60
N GLY A 81 -0.90 17.10 16.33
CA GLY A 81 -0.97 17.53 17.74
C GLY A 81 0.03 16.82 18.62
N ARG A 82 0.46 15.61 18.23
CA ARG A 82 1.49 14.85 18.94
C ARG A 82 2.88 15.05 18.34
N GLY A 83 3.01 15.91 17.33
CA GLY A 83 4.28 16.12 16.65
C GLY A 83 4.65 15.01 15.66
N ASN A 84 3.66 14.23 15.22
CA ASN A 84 3.89 13.08 14.33
C ASN A 84 3.22 13.31 12.98
N SER A 85 3.63 12.49 12.00
CA SER A 85 2.95 12.42 10.72
C SER A 85 1.79 11.44 10.81
N ALA A 86 0.77 11.65 9.99
CA ALA A 86 -0.38 10.75 9.96
C ALA A 86 0.03 9.38 9.41
N LEU A 87 -0.56 8.31 9.96
CA LEU A 87 -0.14 6.94 9.64
C LEU A 87 -0.31 6.58 8.16
N PHE A 88 -1.49 6.86 7.60
CA PHE A 88 -1.71 6.52 6.18
C PHE A 88 -0.82 7.35 5.27
N ALA A 89 -0.59 8.62 5.62
CA ALA A 89 0.29 9.48 4.82
C ALA A 89 1.73 8.95 4.87
N THR A 90 2.17 8.50 6.04
CA THR A 90 3.50 7.90 6.18
C THR A 90 3.59 6.62 5.35
N LEU A 91 2.54 5.82 5.35
CA LEU A 91 2.51 4.59 4.55
C LEU A 91 2.60 4.90 3.07
N ALA A 92 1.91 5.96 2.62
CA ALA A 92 1.99 6.38 1.23
C ALA A 92 3.42 6.74 0.85
N THR A 93 4.11 7.46 1.75
CA THR A 93 5.51 7.82 1.53
C THR A 93 6.38 6.57 1.42
N THR A 94 6.14 5.59 2.29
CA THR A 94 6.88 4.33 2.28
C THR A 94 6.65 3.57 0.97
N ALA A 95 5.39 3.48 0.52
CA ALA A 95 5.06 2.78 -0.72
C ALA A 95 5.75 3.44 -1.90
N ASN A 96 5.73 4.77 -1.95
CA ASN A 96 6.35 5.51 -3.04
C ASN A 96 7.87 5.38 -3.03
N ALA A 97 8.49 5.36 -1.85
CA ALA A 97 9.94 5.17 -1.75
C ALA A 97 10.33 3.76 -2.19
N THR A 98 9.55 2.76 -1.79
CA THR A 98 9.80 1.37 -2.19
C THR A 98 9.66 1.23 -3.71
N ARG A 99 8.63 1.83 -4.27
CA ARG A 99 8.42 1.83 -5.71
C ARG A 99 9.60 2.44 -6.43
N ALA A 100 10.07 3.60 -5.98
CA ALA A 100 11.18 4.28 -6.62
C ALA A 100 12.45 3.44 -6.57
N ARG A 101 12.68 2.77 -5.43
CA ARG A 101 13.87 1.92 -5.28
C ARG A 101 13.82 0.74 -6.24
N ILE A 102 12.66 0.11 -6.37
CA ILE A 102 12.52 -1.03 -7.29
C ILE A 102 12.65 -0.57 -8.72
N ALA A 103 12.03 0.56 -9.08
CA ALA A 103 12.10 1.07 -10.44
C ALA A 103 13.52 1.44 -10.85
N ALA A 104 14.35 1.85 -9.89
CA ALA A 104 15.74 2.24 -10.15
C ALA A 104 16.70 1.06 -10.18
N ASP A 105 16.25 -0.14 -9.79
CA ASP A 105 17.10 -1.33 -9.74
C ASP A 105 17.49 -1.73 -11.17
N PRO A 106 18.80 -1.82 -11.49
CA PRO A 106 19.22 -2.17 -12.85
C PRO A 106 18.72 -3.54 -13.31
N THR A 107 18.64 -4.51 -12.39
CA THR A 107 18.15 -5.83 -12.75
C THR A 107 16.67 -5.77 -13.15
N PHE A 108 15.87 -5.05 -12.38
CA PHE A 108 14.47 -4.86 -12.70
C PHE A 108 14.31 -4.14 -14.04
N GLY A 109 15.10 -3.09 -14.26
CA GLY A 109 15.02 -2.32 -15.50
C GLY A 109 15.34 -3.18 -16.72
N ARG A 110 16.34 -4.04 -16.62
CA ARG A 110 16.70 -4.92 -17.74
C ARG A 110 15.60 -5.93 -18.04
N ILE A 111 15.01 -6.52 -17.01
CA ILE A 111 13.92 -7.46 -17.19
C ILE A 111 12.73 -6.78 -17.85
N ARG A 112 12.41 -5.59 -17.40
CA ARG A 112 11.30 -4.83 -17.95
C ARG A 112 11.52 -4.49 -19.41
N GLN A 113 12.73 -4.03 -19.76
CA GLN A 113 13.06 -3.69 -21.14
C GLN A 113 12.96 -4.90 -22.05
N ARG A 114 13.44 -6.04 -21.58
CA ARG A 114 13.37 -7.27 -22.37
C ARG A 114 11.94 -7.66 -22.66
N THR A 115 11.08 -7.58 -21.64
CA THR A 115 9.68 -7.92 -21.79
C THR A 115 8.99 -7.00 -22.76
N GLU A 116 9.26 -5.70 -22.66
CA GLU A 116 8.65 -4.72 -23.55
C GLU A 116 9.13 -4.92 -24.99
N GLY A 117 10.40 -5.26 -25.15
CA GLY A 117 10.92 -5.56 -26.46
C GLY A 117 10.28 -6.77 -27.11
N GLN A 118 9.92 -7.76 -26.30
CA GLN A 118 9.29 -8.98 -26.82
C GLN A 118 7.85 -8.77 -27.27
N THR A 119 7.19 -7.74 -26.76
CA THR A 119 5.79 -7.48 -27.12
C THR A 119 5.65 -6.74 -28.43
N ASN A 120 6.75 -6.24 -28.97
CA ASN A 120 6.73 -5.57 -30.26
C ASN A 120 6.97 -6.59 -31.39
#